data_6dfc051226e855babbdee32a7293f443
#
_entry.id   6dfc051226e855babbdee32a7293f443
#
_cell.length_a   1.000
_cell.length_b   1.000
_cell.length_c   1.000
_cell.angle_alpha   90.00
_cell.angle_beta   90.00
_cell.angle_gamma   90.00
#
_symmetry.space_group_name_H-M   'P 1'
#
loop_
_entity.id
_entity.type
_entity.pdbx_description
1 polymer ?
#
loop_
_entity_poly.entity_id
_entity_poly.type
_entity_poly.pdbx_seq_one_letter_code
_entity_poly.pdbx_strand_id
1 'polypeptide(L)'
;MSKEPAFARLCLIGIGLIGSSLLHVVRRDGLAGHIAVCDQSEEHRQKALELGLADSVHELATDAAADADIVIVATPIGAFASVGEAIRPALKPGAIVSDTGSSKRSVIRDLGPHIPDGVHFVPGHPIAGTEHSGPEAVSYTHLRAHETVMN
;
A
#
# COMPACT_ATOMS: atom_id res chain seq x y z
N MET A 1 1.94 26.67 6.77
CA MET A 1 0.81 26.19 6.00
C MET A 1 0.96 24.72 5.70
N SER A 2 0.05 23.93 6.15
CA SER A 2 0.14 22.49 5.92
C SER A 2 -0.29 22.17 4.50
N LYS A 3 0.44 21.26 3.87
CA LYS A 3 0.04 20.75 2.57
C LYS A 3 -1.07 19.73 2.76
N GLU A 4 -1.98 19.69 1.82
CA GLU A 4 -2.94 18.62 1.80
C GLU A 4 -2.21 17.32 1.50
N PRO A 5 -2.58 16.21 2.16
CA PRO A 5 -1.94 14.93 1.87
C PRO A 5 -2.24 14.48 0.45
N ALA A 6 -1.31 13.74 -0.13
CA ALA A 6 -1.49 13.18 -1.48
C ALA A 6 -2.69 12.26 -1.52
N PHE A 7 -2.96 11.55 -0.42
CA PHE A 7 -4.08 10.63 -0.30
C PHE A 7 -4.83 10.93 0.98
N ALA A 8 -6.15 11.06 0.88
CA ALA A 8 -6.96 11.24 2.08
C ALA A 8 -6.89 9.98 2.95
N ARG A 9 -6.91 8.80 2.32
CA ARG A 9 -6.84 7.54 3.04
C ARG A 9 -5.95 6.54 2.30
N LEU A 10 -4.94 6.06 3.01
CA LEU A 10 -3.99 5.07 2.50
C LEU A 10 -4.16 3.77 3.30
N CYS A 11 -4.22 2.66 2.60
CA CYS A 11 -4.29 1.34 3.23
C CYS A 11 -3.00 0.57 2.95
N LEU A 12 -2.42 -0.01 3.99
CA LEU A 12 -1.27 -0.91 3.84
C LEU A 12 -1.69 -2.30 4.29
N ILE A 13 -1.51 -3.28 3.43
CA ILE A 13 -1.79 -4.67 3.73
C ILE A 13 -0.46 -5.38 3.99
N GLY A 14 -0.22 -5.75 5.23
CA GLY A 14 1.02 -6.40 5.67
C GLY A 14 2.04 -5.41 6.20
N ILE A 15 2.46 -5.61 7.47
CA ILE A 15 3.43 -4.73 8.12
C ILE A 15 4.78 -5.41 8.11
N GLY A 16 5.38 -5.93 7.28
CA GLY A 16 6.73 -6.45 7.37
C GLY A 16 7.75 -5.32 7.42
N LEU A 17 8.99 -5.66 7.21
CA LEU A 17 10.07 -4.69 7.25
C LEU A 17 9.85 -3.58 6.22
N ILE A 18 9.50 -3.96 4.99
CA ILE A 18 9.28 -2.98 3.93
C ILE A 18 8.03 -2.15 4.21
N GLY A 19 6.96 -2.80 4.67
CA GLY A 19 5.74 -2.08 5.01
C GLY A 19 5.96 -1.06 6.12
N SER A 20 6.71 -1.42 7.15
CA SER A 20 7.04 -0.50 8.21
C SER A 20 7.85 0.69 7.72
N SER A 21 8.84 0.43 6.86
CA SER A 21 9.65 1.51 6.30
C SER A 21 8.80 2.48 5.50
N LEU A 22 7.87 1.94 4.73
CA LEU A 22 6.97 2.77 3.93
C LEU A 22 6.09 3.63 4.83
N LEU A 23 5.56 3.06 5.92
CA LEU A 23 4.73 3.83 6.85
C LEU A 23 5.49 4.99 7.49
N HIS A 24 6.77 4.78 7.81
CA HIS A 24 7.58 5.86 8.34
C HIS A 24 7.68 7.02 7.35
N VAL A 25 7.86 6.72 6.07
CA VAL A 25 7.93 7.76 5.04
C VAL A 25 6.58 8.47 4.89
N VAL A 26 5.51 7.69 4.83
CA VAL A 26 4.17 8.26 4.66
C VAL A 26 3.87 9.22 5.80
N ARG A 27 4.22 8.84 7.02
CA ARG A 27 3.95 9.68 8.18
C ARG A 27 4.87 10.90 8.21
N ARG A 28 6.17 10.69 7.94
CA ARG A 28 7.16 11.77 7.95
C ARG A 28 6.80 12.85 6.93
N ASP A 29 6.41 12.45 5.73
CA ASP A 29 6.16 13.38 4.64
C ASP A 29 4.69 13.82 4.55
N GLY A 30 3.84 13.34 5.45
CA GLY A 30 2.45 13.75 5.47
C GLY A 30 1.67 13.36 4.22
N LEU A 31 1.98 12.18 3.66
CA LEU A 31 1.40 11.75 2.38
C LEU A 31 -0.04 11.26 2.50
N ALA A 32 -0.49 10.90 3.68
CA ALA A 32 -1.84 10.40 3.88
C ALA A 32 -2.51 11.08 5.07
N GLY A 33 -3.80 11.38 4.92
CA GLY A 33 -4.58 11.95 6.01
C GLY A 33 -4.98 10.90 7.04
N HIS A 34 -5.22 9.68 6.58
CA HIS A 34 -5.53 8.55 7.46
C HIS A 34 -4.80 7.32 6.93
N ILE A 35 -4.15 6.60 7.83
CA ILE A 35 -3.45 5.37 7.47
C ILE A 35 -4.16 4.19 8.13
N ALA A 36 -4.71 3.30 7.31
CA ALA A 36 -5.35 2.07 7.76
C ALA A 36 -4.41 0.90 7.45
N VAL A 37 -4.15 0.07 8.42
CA VAL A 37 -3.22 -1.04 8.27
C VAL A 37 -3.92 -2.35 8.52
N CYS A 38 -3.62 -3.36 7.70
CA CYS A 38 -4.08 -4.72 7.90
C CYS A 38 -2.89 -5.62 8.14
N ASP A 39 -2.97 -6.45 9.17
CA ASP A 39 -1.98 -7.48 9.42
C ASP A 39 -2.65 -8.58 10.24
N GLN A 40 -2.27 -9.82 9.99
CA GLN A 40 -2.82 -10.94 10.73
C GLN A 40 -2.34 -10.99 12.17
N SER A 41 -1.18 -10.42 12.43
CA SER A 41 -0.58 -10.43 13.76
C SER A 41 -1.12 -9.30 14.62
N GLU A 42 -1.74 -9.66 15.74
CA GLU A 42 -2.22 -8.67 16.68
C GLU A 42 -1.05 -7.84 17.23
N GLU A 43 0.08 -8.50 17.46
CA GLU A 43 1.28 -7.82 17.95
C GLU A 43 1.74 -6.74 16.97
N HIS A 44 1.76 -7.06 15.67
CA HIS A 44 2.12 -6.08 14.64
C HIS A 44 1.13 -4.93 14.60
N ARG A 45 -0.15 -5.22 14.72
CA ARG A 45 -1.17 -4.17 14.70
C ARG A 45 -1.01 -3.22 15.88
N GLN A 46 -0.80 -3.77 17.07
CA GLN A 46 -0.61 -2.94 18.26
C GLN A 46 0.65 -2.09 18.15
N LYS A 47 1.72 -2.67 17.65
CA LYS A 47 2.97 -1.95 17.47
C LYS A 47 2.80 -0.76 16.52
N ALA A 48 2.04 -0.95 15.44
CA ALA A 48 1.80 0.13 14.49
C ALA A 48 1.06 1.29 15.15
N LEU A 49 0.10 0.99 16.01
CA LEU A 49 -0.62 2.03 16.75
C LEU A 49 0.29 2.72 17.75
N GLU A 50 1.08 1.96 18.50
CA GLU A 50 1.97 2.51 19.52
C GLU A 50 3.03 3.44 18.92
N LEU A 51 3.53 3.09 17.76
CA LEU A 51 4.55 3.89 17.09
C LEU A 51 3.97 5.06 16.30
N GLY A 52 2.64 5.21 16.30
CA GLY A 52 2.00 6.28 15.55
C GLY A 52 2.03 6.09 14.04
N LEU A 53 2.27 4.87 13.59
CA LEU A 53 2.37 4.57 12.15
C LEU A 53 1.02 4.31 11.50
N ALA A 54 0.00 4.01 12.29
CA ALA A 54 -1.34 3.74 11.78
C ALA A 54 -2.37 4.51 12.59
N ASP A 55 -3.40 4.97 11.92
CA ASP A 55 -4.55 5.60 12.58
C ASP A 55 -5.61 4.54 12.91
N SER A 56 -5.68 3.48 12.13
CA SER A 56 -6.55 2.35 12.42
C SER A 56 -5.86 1.07 12.00
N VAL A 57 -6.17 -0.02 12.70
CA VAL A 57 -5.62 -1.34 12.38
C VAL A 57 -6.76 -2.33 12.24
N HIS A 58 -6.57 -3.31 11.35
CA HIS A 58 -7.62 -4.25 10.99
C HIS A 58 -7.03 -5.64 10.81
N GLU A 59 -7.81 -6.63 11.19
CA GLU A 59 -7.43 -8.01 10.92
C GLU A 59 -7.77 -8.42 9.49
N LEU A 60 -8.84 -7.85 8.93
CA LEU A 60 -9.31 -8.19 7.60
C LEU A 60 -8.91 -7.12 6.58
N ALA A 61 -8.37 -7.59 5.45
CA ALA A 61 -7.95 -6.70 4.37
C ALA A 61 -9.13 -5.90 3.82
N THR A 62 -10.30 -6.50 3.73
CA THR A 62 -11.51 -5.84 3.24
C THR A 62 -11.82 -4.59 4.06
N ASP A 63 -11.73 -4.71 5.38
CA ASP A 63 -12.04 -3.59 6.26
C ASP A 63 -11.00 -2.48 6.14
N ALA A 64 -9.73 -2.86 6.03
CA ALA A 64 -8.67 -1.88 5.90
C ALA A 64 -8.73 -1.13 4.57
N ALA A 65 -9.11 -1.82 3.52
CA ALA A 65 -9.14 -1.24 2.16
C ALA A 65 -10.39 -0.39 1.91
N ALA A 66 -11.40 -0.47 2.77
CA ALA A 66 -12.63 0.26 2.55
C ALA A 66 -12.38 1.76 2.45
N ASP A 67 -12.90 2.38 1.41
CA ASP A 67 -12.78 3.82 1.16
C ASP A 67 -11.34 4.32 0.97
N ALA A 68 -10.40 3.44 0.70
CA ALA A 68 -9.00 3.85 0.50
C ALA A 68 -8.80 4.47 -0.88
N ASP A 69 -7.99 5.53 -0.93
CA ASP A 69 -7.58 6.14 -2.19
C ASP A 69 -6.43 5.36 -2.81
N ILE A 70 -5.63 4.74 -1.97
CA ILE A 70 -4.54 3.87 -2.41
C ILE A 70 -4.43 2.70 -1.45
N VAL A 71 -4.25 1.50 -2.02
CA VAL A 71 -4.00 0.28 -1.27
C VAL A 71 -2.64 -0.26 -1.70
N ILE A 72 -1.76 -0.44 -0.73
CA ILE A 72 -0.41 -0.97 -0.99
C ILE A 72 -0.32 -2.36 -0.38
N VAL A 73 -0.06 -3.36 -1.21
CA VAL A 73 0.06 -4.75 -0.76
C VAL A 73 1.52 -5.05 -0.49
N ALA A 74 1.84 -5.27 0.77
CA ALA A 74 3.22 -5.49 1.24
C ALA A 74 3.36 -6.83 1.96
N THR A 75 2.49 -7.77 1.68
CA THR A 75 2.57 -9.14 2.20
C THR A 75 3.60 -9.94 1.40
N PRO A 76 3.97 -11.14 1.87
CA PRO A 76 4.72 -12.05 1.03
C PRO A 76 3.97 -12.31 -0.28
N ILE A 77 4.72 -12.49 -1.35
CA ILE A 77 4.13 -12.56 -2.69
C ILE A 77 3.14 -13.72 -2.83
N GLY A 78 3.34 -14.79 -2.09
CA GLY A 78 2.43 -15.93 -2.10
C GLY A 78 1.03 -15.61 -1.58
N ALA A 79 0.86 -14.49 -0.90
CA ALA A 79 -0.44 -14.08 -0.37
C ALA A 79 -1.17 -13.11 -1.30
N PHE A 80 -0.54 -12.69 -2.40
CA PHE A 80 -1.11 -11.63 -3.25
C PHE A 80 -2.46 -12.01 -3.86
N ALA A 81 -2.62 -13.25 -4.30
CA ALA A 81 -3.88 -13.67 -4.90
C ALA A 81 -5.03 -13.60 -3.89
N SER A 82 -4.81 -14.10 -2.68
CA SER A 82 -5.85 -14.07 -1.65
C SER A 82 -6.14 -12.65 -1.17
N VAL A 83 -5.11 -11.81 -1.08
CA VAL A 83 -5.31 -10.40 -0.74
C VAL A 83 -6.12 -9.71 -1.82
N GLY A 84 -5.78 -9.93 -3.09
CA GLY A 84 -6.51 -9.35 -4.20
C GLY A 84 -7.98 -9.72 -4.17
N GLU A 85 -8.26 -10.99 -3.93
CA GLU A 85 -9.64 -11.46 -3.83
C GLU A 85 -10.37 -10.77 -2.67
N ALA A 86 -9.70 -10.61 -1.54
CA ALA A 86 -10.30 -10.01 -0.36
C ALA A 86 -10.59 -8.52 -0.53
N ILE A 87 -9.69 -7.77 -1.17
CA ILE A 87 -9.86 -6.32 -1.27
C ILE A 87 -10.76 -5.91 -2.44
N ARG A 88 -10.92 -6.78 -3.46
CA ARG A 88 -11.68 -6.42 -4.65
C ARG A 88 -13.01 -5.75 -4.37
N PRO A 89 -13.90 -6.31 -3.52
CA PRO A 89 -15.20 -5.69 -3.28
C PRO A 89 -15.12 -4.37 -2.51
N ALA A 90 -14.00 -4.09 -1.88
CA ALA A 90 -13.83 -2.88 -1.09
C ALA A 90 -13.23 -1.71 -1.88
N LEU A 91 -12.69 -1.98 -3.06
CA LEU A 91 -12.01 -0.95 -3.85
C LEU A 91 -13.01 0.00 -4.48
N LYS A 92 -12.83 1.30 -4.25
CA LYS A 92 -13.71 2.30 -4.83
C LYS A 92 -13.19 2.76 -6.19
N PRO A 93 -14.07 3.27 -7.05
CA PRO A 93 -13.65 3.82 -8.35
C PRO A 93 -12.58 4.91 -8.15
N GLY A 94 -11.57 4.88 -8.97
CA GLY A 94 -10.48 5.85 -8.91
C GLY A 94 -9.37 5.48 -7.94
N ALA A 95 -9.55 4.44 -7.13
CA ALA A 95 -8.51 4.01 -6.22
C ALA A 95 -7.29 3.48 -6.97
N ILE A 96 -6.14 3.52 -6.29
CA ILE A 96 -4.90 2.99 -6.82
C ILE A 96 -4.53 1.75 -6.01
N VAL A 97 -4.12 0.68 -6.68
CA VAL A 97 -3.58 -0.51 -6.02
C VAL A 97 -2.13 -0.65 -6.44
N SER A 98 -1.24 -0.71 -5.47
CA SER A 98 0.19 -0.88 -5.69
C SER A 98 0.72 -1.99 -4.79
N ASP A 99 2.00 -2.29 -4.89
CA ASP A 99 2.59 -3.37 -4.12
C ASP A 99 4.08 -3.13 -3.87
N THR A 100 4.67 -3.98 -3.04
CA THR A 100 6.11 -3.98 -2.77
C THR A 100 6.76 -5.30 -3.21
N GLY A 101 6.08 -6.08 -4.02
CA GLY A 101 6.59 -7.38 -4.46
C GLY A 101 7.84 -7.26 -5.33
N SER A 102 8.74 -8.21 -5.19
CA SER A 102 9.99 -8.21 -5.94
C SER A 102 9.85 -8.76 -7.35
N SER A 103 8.84 -9.59 -7.61
CA SER A 103 8.61 -10.17 -8.93
C SER A 103 7.40 -9.52 -9.58
N LYS A 104 7.67 -8.66 -10.56
CA LYS A 104 6.63 -7.95 -11.29
C LYS A 104 5.67 -8.91 -11.97
N ARG A 105 6.21 -9.97 -12.55
CA ARG A 105 5.38 -10.97 -13.24
C ARG A 105 4.41 -11.65 -12.29
N SER A 106 4.88 -12.03 -11.10
CA SER A 106 4.01 -12.66 -10.11
C SER A 106 2.95 -11.70 -9.60
N VAL A 107 3.31 -10.44 -9.41
CA VAL A 107 2.37 -9.43 -8.96
C VAL A 107 1.24 -9.27 -9.98
N ILE A 108 1.58 -9.15 -11.25
CA ILE A 108 0.59 -8.99 -12.30
C ILE A 108 -0.29 -10.23 -12.41
N ARG A 109 0.31 -11.41 -12.33
CA ARG A 109 -0.42 -12.68 -12.41
C ARG A 109 -1.41 -12.84 -11.26
N ASP A 110 -0.97 -12.54 -10.03
CA ASP A 110 -1.73 -12.86 -8.82
C ASP A 110 -2.65 -11.74 -8.36
N LEU A 111 -2.24 -10.50 -8.54
CA LEU A 111 -3.02 -9.35 -8.08
C LEU A 111 -3.86 -8.73 -9.20
N GLY A 112 -3.29 -8.67 -10.40
CA GLY A 112 -3.95 -8.02 -11.54
C GLY A 112 -5.38 -8.49 -11.82
N PRO A 113 -5.67 -9.81 -11.83
CA PRO A 113 -7.03 -10.28 -12.13
C PRO A 113 -8.10 -9.81 -11.16
N HIS A 114 -7.71 -9.36 -9.98
CA HIS A 114 -8.64 -8.93 -8.94
C HIS A 114 -8.91 -7.43 -8.96
N ILE A 115 -8.28 -6.70 -9.89
CA ILE A 115 -8.45 -5.26 -9.95
C ILE A 115 -9.64 -4.94 -10.84
N PRO A 116 -10.71 -4.33 -10.30
CA PRO A 116 -11.89 -4.03 -11.11
C PRO A 116 -11.65 -2.84 -12.05
N ASP A 117 -12.52 -2.72 -13.05
CA ASP A 117 -12.49 -1.57 -13.95
C ASP A 117 -12.69 -0.29 -13.14
N GLY A 118 -11.99 0.75 -13.52
CA GLY A 118 -12.06 2.03 -12.80
C GLY A 118 -11.09 2.16 -11.63
N VAL A 119 -10.37 1.09 -11.31
CA VAL A 119 -9.32 1.09 -10.30
C VAL A 119 -7.98 1.00 -11.02
N HIS A 120 -7.03 1.83 -10.61
CA HIS A 120 -5.72 1.88 -11.26
C HIS A 120 -4.76 0.89 -10.62
N PHE A 121 -4.21 0.00 -11.41
CA PHE A 121 -3.20 -0.93 -10.94
C PHE A 121 -1.82 -0.40 -11.33
N VAL A 122 -1.04 -0.02 -10.31
CA VAL A 122 0.28 0.57 -10.50
C VAL A 122 1.29 -0.31 -9.75
N PRO A 123 1.79 -1.37 -10.38
CA PRO A 123 2.76 -2.23 -9.71
C PRO A 123 3.98 -1.45 -9.28
N GLY A 124 4.24 -1.50 -7.97
CA GLY A 124 5.40 -0.83 -7.40
C GLY A 124 6.63 -1.71 -7.52
N HIS A 125 7.78 -1.13 -7.25
CA HIS A 125 9.02 -1.87 -7.33
C HIS A 125 9.98 -1.40 -6.25
N PRO A 126 10.15 -2.17 -5.18
CA PRO A 126 11.02 -1.76 -4.09
C PRO A 126 12.48 -1.58 -4.50
N ILE A 127 12.88 -2.20 -5.61
CA ILE A 127 14.25 -2.04 -6.10
C ILE A 127 14.57 -0.60 -6.45
N ALA A 128 13.58 0.17 -6.86
CA ALA A 128 13.80 1.58 -7.14
C ALA A 128 14.36 2.31 -5.92
N GLY A 129 14.15 1.75 -4.74
CA GLY A 129 14.69 2.29 -3.52
C GLY A 129 16.18 2.02 -3.34
N THR A 130 16.75 1.09 -4.10
CA THR A 130 18.15 0.71 -3.87
C THR A 130 19.12 1.82 -4.19
N GLU A 131 18.83 2.62 -5.20
CA GLU A 131 19.73 3.70 -5.59
C GLU A 131 19.80 4.79 -4.54
N HIS A 132 18.70 5.02 -3.89
CA HIS A 132 18.59 6.05 -2.88
C HIS A 132 18.55 5.48 -1.47
N SER A 133 18.59 4.17 -1.38
CA SER A 133 18.64 3.41 -0.14
C SER A 133 17.72 3.93 0.93
N GLY A 134 16.44 3.88 0.68
CA GLY A 134 15.55 4.22 1.76
C GLY A 134 14.13 4.52 1.39
N PRO A 135 13.37 4.84 2.42
CA PRO A 135 11.94 5.08 2.29
C PRO A 135 11.58 6.21 1.35
N GLU A 136 12.44 7.20 1.27
CA GLU A 136 12.19 8.36 0.40
C GLU A 136 12.11 7.95 -1.06
N ALA A 137 13.01 7.05 -1.47
CA ALA A 137 13.01 6.56 -2.84
C ALA A 137 11.76 5.75 -3.15
N VAL A 138 11.28 4.96 -2.18
CA VAL A 138 10.07 4.18 -2.36
C VAL A 138 8.87 5.09 -2.56
N SER A 139 8.75 6.11 -1.74
CA SER A 139 7.66 7.08 -1.86
C SER A 139 7.70 7.78 -3.21
N TYR A 140 8.86 8.24 -3.60
CA TYR A 140 9.05 8.90 -4.89
C TYR A 140 8.69 7.99 -6.05
N THR A 141 9.09 6.73 -5.95
CA THR A 141 8.82 5.76 -7.00
C THR A 141 7.32 5.55 -7.19
N HIS A 142 6.56 5.45 -6.12
CA HIS A 142 5.13 5.27 -6.23
C HIS A 142 4.46 6.45 -6.90
N LEU A 143 4.86 7.66 -6.55
CA LEU A 143 4.29 8.84 -7.17
C LEU A 143 4.65 8.94 -8.65
N ARG A 144 5.89 8.59 -9.01
CA ARG A 144 6.34 8.62 -10.40
C ARG A 144 5.73 7.50 -11.21
N ALA A 145 5.61 6.32 -10.61
CA ALA A 145 5.06 5.16 -11.32
C ALA A 145 3.63 5.40 -11.77
N HIS A 146 2.85 6.17 -11.01
CA HIS A 146 1.50 6.50 -11.39
C HIS A 146 1.46 7.22 -12.75
N GLU A 147 2.42 8.10 -13.00
CA GLU A 147 2.52 8.78 -14.27
C GLU A 147 3.08 7.88 -15.37
N THR A 148 4.07 7.10 -15.01
CA THR A 148 4.82 6.29 -15.98
C THR A 148 4.03 5.12 -16.52
N VAL A 149 3.30 4.44 -15.65
CA VAL A 149 2.56 3.24 -16.02
C VAL A 149 1.43 3.57 -16.99
N MET A 150 0.96 4.79 -16.96
CA MET A 150 -0.10 5.22 -17.87
C MET A 150 0.40 5.36 -19.31
N ASN A 151 1.68 5.32 -19.51
CA ASN A 151 2.26 5.35 -20.84
C ASN A 151 2.39 3.92 -21.38
#